data_f212cf553ff16b392eca226968222632
#
_entry.id   f212cf553ff16b392eca226968222632
#
_cell.length_a   1.000
_cell.length_b   1.000
_cell.length_c   1.000
_cell.angle_alpha   90.00
_cell.angle_beta   90.00
_cell.angle_gamma   90.00
#
_symmetry.space_group_name_H-M   'P 1'
#
loop_
_entity.id
_entity.type
_entity.pdbx_description
1 polymer ?
#
loop_
_entity_poly.entity_id
_entity_poly.type
_entity_poly.pdbx_seq_one_letter_code
_entity_poly.pdbx_strand_id
1 'polypeptide(L)'
;MSRVRADRLTNKAGTGAPSLPNGVVVSGVTTTGSLSASGNVTASGSISAASGTITGNLDVGGVLTYEDVTNVDSVGIVTARAGIRVGAGQAIQPVS
;
A
#
# COMPACT_ATOMS: atom_id res chain seq x y z
N MET A 1 0.56 39.11 1.58
CA MET A 1 0.61 37.65 1.31
C MET A 1 1.62 37.37 0.22
N SER A 2 2.51 36.42 0.48
CA SER A 2 3.55 36.09 -0.48
C SER A 2 3.10 34.95 -1.39
N ARG A 3 3.38 35.07 -2.68
CA ARG A 3 3.08 34.03 -3.67
C ARG A 3 4.26 33.85 -4.60
N VAL A 4 4.50 32.60 -5.00
CA VAL A 4 5.43 32.29 -6.05
C VAL A 4 4.64 31.73 -7.22
N ARG A 5 4.79 32.31 -8.39
CA ARG A 5 4.22 31.79 -9.64
C ARG A 5 5.36 31.31 -10.50
N ALA A 6 5.35 30.03 -10.82
CA ALA A 6 6.42 29.45 -11.63
C ALA A 6 5.89 28.25 -12.38
N ASP A 7 6.32 28.10 -13.65
CA ASP A 7 6.03 26.90 -14.41
C ASP A 7 6.94 25.74 -13.99
N ARG A 8 8.11 26.06 -13.44
CA ARG A 8 9.08 25.07 -13.00
C ARG A 8 9.77 25.53 -11.73
N LEU A 9 10.04 24.59 -10.86
CA LEU A 9 10.86 24.76 -9.69
C LEU A 9 12.02 23.77 -9.76
N THR A 10 13.23 24.30 -9.81
CA THR A 10 14.45 23.50 -9.85
C THR A 10 15.35 23.90 -8.71
N ASN A 11 16.47 23.19 -8.53
CA ASN A 11 17.50 23.65 -7.62
C ASN A 11 18.16 24.90 -8.17
N LYS A 12 19.04 25.53 -7.38
CA LYS A 12 19.66 26.80 -7.76
C LYS A 12 20.42 26.72 -9.08
N ALA A 13 21.07 25.58 -9.34
CA ALA A 13 21.84 25.37 -10.56
C ALA A 13 20.96 25.05 -11.78
N GLY A 14 19.68 24.76 -11.59
CA GLY A 14 18.77 24.38 -12.68
C GLY A 14 19.01 22.98 -13.20
N THR A 15 19.75 22.14 -12.48
CA THR A 15 20.15 20.81 -12.92
C THR A 15 19.34 19.68 -12.30
N GLY A 16 18.49 19.97 -11.35
CA GLY A 16 17.72 18.94 -10.67
C GLY A 16 16.58 19.50 -9.86
N ALA A 17 16.07 18.70 -8.96
CA ALA A 17 14.92 19.06 -8.13
C ALA A 17 15.31 20.00 -7.00
N PRO A 18 14.42 20.89 -6.57
CA PRO A 18 14.63 21.69 -5.38
C PRO A 18 14.54 20.82 -4.13
N SER A 19 15.26 21.19 -3.10
CA SER A 19 15.20 20.51 -1.81
C SER A 19 14.33 21.30 -0.84
N LEU A 20 13.43 20.61 -0.16
CA LEU A 20 12.52 21.23 0.81
C LEU A 20 12.71 20.50 2.15
N PRO A 21 13.72 20.93 2.94
CA PRO A 21 14.11 20.16 4.13
C PRO A 21 13.07 20.11 5.24
N ASN A 22 12.14 21.07 5.27
CA ASN A 22 11.06 21.07 6.26
C ASN A 22 9.74 20.50 5.73
N GLY A 23 9.76 20.01 4.49
CA GLY A 23 8.58 19.38 3.90
C GLY A 23 7.69 20.33 3.14
N VAL A 24 6.58 19.78 2.65
CA VAL A 24 5.59 20.52 1.86
C VAL A 24 4.20 20.14 2.35
N VAL A 25 3.34 21.12 2.54
CA VAL A 25 1.93 20.90 2.84
C VAL A 25 1.15 21.23 1.57
N VAL A 26 0.45 20.21 1.03
CA VAL A 26 -0.42 20.37 -0.12
C VAL A 26 -1.85 20.13 0.36
N SER A 27 -2.69 21.15 0.30
CA SER A 27 -4.08 21.03 0.75
C SER A 27 -5.01 20.53 -0.34
N GLY A 28 -4.53 20.41 -1.56
CA GLY A 28 -5.29 19.89 -2.69
C GLY A 28 -4.71 18.56 -3.18
N VAL A 29 -4.67 18.39 -4.48
CA VAL A 29 -4.23 17.16 -5.13
C VAL A 29 -2.77 17.26 -5.51
N THR A 30 -2.02 16.20 -5.25
CA THR A 30 -0.65 16.05 -5.72
C THR A 30 -0.62 15.01 -6.83
N THR A 31 -0.12 15.40 -8.00
CA THR A 31 0.06 14.49 -9.14
C THR A 31 1.54 14.28 -9.35
N THR A 32 1.98 13.03 -9.28
CA THR A 32 3.38 12.67 -9.50
C THR A 32 3.48 11.51 -10.48
N GLY A 33 4.57 11.43 -11.22
CA GLY A 33 4.85 10.26 -12.05
C GLY A 33 5.17 9.04 -11.21
N SER A 34 5.98 9.24 -10.17
CA SER A 34 6.25 8.21 -9.18
C SER A 34 6.46 8.86 -7.82
N LEU A 35 6.25 8.11 -6.77
CA LEU A 35 6.43 8.59 -5.40
C LEU A 35 7.35 7.62 -4.68
N SER A 36 8.43 8.13 -4.14
CA SER A 36 9.36 7.36 -3.32
C SER A 36 9.37 7.93 -1.91
N ALA A 37 9.05 7.10 -0.95
CA ALA A 37 9.08 7.48 0.47
C ALA A 37 10.07 6.58 1.19
N SER A 38 11.08 7.17 1.81
CA SER A 38 12.07 6.39 2.57
C SER A 38 11.59 6.11 4.00
N GLY A 39 10.57 6.79 4.45
CA GLY A 39 9.97 6.57 5.75
C GLY A 39 8.56 6.02 5.62
N ASN A 40 7.67 6.49 6.47
CA ASN A 40 6.29 6.03 6.51
C ASN A 40 5.42 6.75 5.51
N VAL A 41 4.40 6.05 5.01
CA VAL A 41 3.30 6.66 4.26
C VAL A 41 2.03 6.44 5.08
N THR A 42 1.35 7.52 5.42
CA THR A 42 0.13 7.47 6.20
C THR A 42 -1.04 7.96 5.36
N ALA A 43 -2.07 7.15 5.24
CA ALA A 43 -3.31 7.53 4.58
C ALA A 43 -4.46 7.36 5.56
N SER A 44 -5.20 8.42 5.83
CA SER A 44 -6.38 8.33 6.70
C SER A 44 -7.64 7.93 5.94
N GLY A 45 -7.59 7.97 4.63
CA GLY A 45 -8.66 7.52 3.76
C GLY A 45 -8.31 6.21 3.08
N SER A 46 -8.64 6.11 1.81
CA SER A 46 -8.43 4.90 1.03
C SER A 46 -7.14 4.96 0.23
N ILE A 47 -6.56 3.80 -0.02
CA ILE A 47 -5.48 3.63 -0.98
C ILE A 47 -6.01 2.73 -2.09
N SER A 48 -5.97 3.23 -3.33
CA SER A 48 -6.38 2.47 -4.50
C SER A 48 -5.17 2.23 -5.39
N ALA A 49 -4.89 0.97 -5.69
CA ALA A 49 -3.75 0.59 -6.50
C ALA A 49 -4.10 -0.62 -7.35
N ALA A 50 -3.55 -0.68 -8.56
CA ALA A 50 -3.76 -1.84 -9.42
C ALA A 50 -3.07 -3.09 -8.85
N SER A 51 -1.94 -2.90 -8.17
CA SER A 51 -1.21 -4.00 -7.53
C SER A 51 -0.40 -3.47 -6.36
N GLY A 52 -0.02 -4.35 -5.47
CA GLY A 52 0.84 -4.00 -4.35
C GLY A 52 1.77 -5.14 -4.01
N THR A 53 2.96 -4.83 -3.53
CA THR A 53 3.93 -5.81 -3.06
C THR A 53 4.38 -5.42 -1.66
N ILE A 54 4.23 -6.33 -0.73
CA ILE A 54 4.67 -6.13 0.65
C ILE A 54 5.70 -7.21 0.95
N THR A 55 6.94 -6.80 1.20
CA THR A 55 8.05 -7.75 1.43
C THR A 55 8.15 -8.21 2.88
N GLY A 56 7.55 -7.46 3.78
CA GLY A 56 7.50 -7.83 5.20
C GLY A 56 6.12 -8.31 5.59
N ASN A 57 5.68 -7.91 6.76
CA ASN A 57 4.37 -8.30 7.28
C ASN A 57 3.28 -7.33 6.83
N LEU A 58 2.08 -7.87 6.60
CA LEU A 58 0.88 -7.07 6.41
C LEU A 58 -0.01 -7.29 7.62
N ASP A 59 -0.30 -6.22 8.36
CA ASP A 59 -1.19 -6.28 9.50
C ASP A 59 -2.52 -5.65 9.12
N VAL A 60 -3.59 -6.44 9.15
CA VAL A 60 -4.94 -5.99 8.83
C VAL A 60 -5.77 -5.97 10.10
N GLY A 61 -6.09 -4.77 10.58
CA GLY A 61 -6.85 -4.61 11.81
C GLY A 61 -8.35 -4.85 11.68
N GLY A 62 -8.85 -4.87 10.46
CA GLY A 62 -10.25 -5.10 10.17
C GLY A 62 -10.47 -6.38 9.39
N VAL A 63 -11.35 -6.30 8.41
CA VAL A 63 -11.71 -7.46 7.57
C VAL A 63 -10.91 -7.38 6.28
N LEU A 64 -10.28 -8.51 5.91
CA LEU A 64 -9.61 -8.65 4.63
C LEU A 64 -10.57 -9.33 3.64
N THR A 65 -10.90 -8.64 2.56
CA THR A 65 -11.70 -9.20 1.47
C THR A 65 -10.78 -9.48 0.30
N TYR A 66 -10.83 -10.71 -0.20
CA TYR A 66 -9.96 -11.12 -1.30
C TYR A 66 -10.74 -12.04 -2.25
N GLU A 67 -10.29 -12.11 -3.50
CA GLU A 67 -10.90 -13.04 -4.46
C GLU A 67 -10.18 -14.37 -4.47
N ASP A 68 -8.86 -14.37 -4.69
CA ASP A 68 -8.08 -15.60 -4.76
C ASP A 68 -6.82 -15.48 -3.91
N VAL A 69 -6.52 -16.54 -3.18
CA VAL A 69 -5.26 -16.69 -2.46
C VAL A 69 -4.63 -18.00 -2.92
N THR A 70 -3.39 -17.92 -3.38
CA THR A 70 -2.70 -19.11 -3.88
C THR A 70 -2.44 -20.13 -2.76
N ASN A 71 -1.94 -19.64 -1.62
CA ASN A 71 -1.66 -20.48 -0.46
C ASN A 71 -2.05 -19.72 0.81
N VAL A 72 -2.63 -20.45 1.76
CA VAL A 72 -2.90 -19.93 3.09
C VAL A 72 -2.18 -20.82 4.09
N ASP A 73 -1.25 -20.25 4.85
CA ASP A 73 -0.56 -20.94 5.93
C ASP A 73 -0.96 -20.24 7.25
N SER A 74 -1.64 -20.97 8.11
CA SER A 74 -2.08 -20.43 9.39
C SER A 74 -1.30 -21.10 10.52
N VAL A 75 -0.64 -20.28 11.33
CA VAL A 75 0.07 -20.77 12.51
C VAL A 75 -0.90 -21.06 13.64
N GLY A 76 -2.04 -20.38 13.66
CA GLY A 76 -3.05 -20.57 14.69
C GLY A 76 -4.25 -21.36 14.21
N ILE A 77 -5.42 -21.00 14.71
CA ILE A 77 -6.67 -21.69 14.41
C ILE A 77 -7.35 -20.99 13.23
N VAL A 78 -7.85 -21.77 12.28
CA VAL A 78 -8.69 -21.27 11.20
C VAL A 78 -10.15 -21.48 11.59
N THR A 79 -10.92 -20.39 11.65
CA THR A 79 -12.36 -20.44 11.93
C THR A 79 -13.13 -20.08 10.67
N ALA A 80 -13.88 -21.04 10.16
CA ALA A 80 -14.76 -20.83 9.00
C ALA A 80 -16.20 -20.89 9.49
N ARG A 81 -16.88 -19.72 9.53
CA ARG A 81 -18.23 -19.63 10.11
C ARG A 81 -19.31 -20.18 9.22
N ALA A 82 -19.11 -20.10 7.90
CA ALA A 82 -20.12 -20.55 6.93
C ALA A 82 -19.77 -21.91 6.31
N GLY A 83 -18.63 -22.48 6.65
CA GLY A 83 -18.20 -23.76 6.11
C GLY A 83 -16.97 -23.65 5.25
N ILE A 84 -16.45 -24.80 4.85
CA ILE A 84 -15.26 -24.92 4.00
C ILE A 84 -15.66 -25.74 2.79
N ARG A 85 -15.34 -25.23 1.59
CA ARG A 85 -15.49 -25.97 0.35
C ARG A 85 -14.17 -26.52 -0.09
N VAL A 86 -14.17 -27.79 -0.42
CA VAL A 86 -13.00 -28.46 -0.98
C VAL A 86 -13.34 -28.85 -2.42
N GLY A 87 -12.46 -28.53 -3.36
CA GLY A 87 -12.71 -28.82 -4.77
C GLY A 87 -12.84 -30.30 -5.05
N ALA A 88 -13.48 -30.62 -6.17
CA ALA A 88 -13.69 -32.02 -6.57
C ALA A 88 -12.34 -32.72 -6.75
N GLY A 89 -12.21 -33.90 -6.18
CA GLY A 89 -10.96 -34.65 -6.22
C GLY A 89 -9.89 -34.18 -5.24
N GLN A 90 -10.18 -33.15 -4.47
CA GLN A 90 -9.25 -32.61 -3.45
C GLN A 90 -9.69 -33.06 -2.06
N ALA A 91 -8.83 -32.93 -1.09
CA ALA A 91 -9.11 -33.40 0.26
C ALA A 91 -8.49 -32.49 1.30
N ILE A 92 -9.04 -32.54 2.51
CA ILE A 92 -8.41 -32.00 3.69
C ILE A 92 -7.59 -33.12 4.32
N GLN A 93 -6.27 -32.90 4.41
CA GLN A 93 -5.36 -33.93 4.88
C GLN A 93 -4.58 -33.45 6.09
N PRO A 94 -4.54 -34.23 7.16
CA PRO A 94 -3.59 -33.95 8.23
C PRO A 94 -2.18 -34.33 7.79
N VAL A 95 -1.21 -33.52 8.18
CA VAL A 95 0.21 -33.82 7.98
C VAL A 95 0.75 -34.33 9.28
N SER A 96 1.17 -35.57 9.30
CA SER A 96 1.70 -36.19 10.51
C SER A 96 3.17 -35.83 10.78
#